data_a5542b1443d82810b0bd72003367bfd1
#
_entry.id   a5542b1443d82810b0bd72003367bfd1
#
_cell.length_a   1.000
_cell.length_b   1.000
_cell.length_c   1.000
_cell.angle_alpha   90.00
_cell.angle_beta   90.00
_cell.angle_gamma   90.00
#
_symmetry.space_group_name_H-M   'P 1'
#
loop_
_entity.id
_entity.type
_entity.pdbx_description
1 polymer ?
#
loop_
_entity_poly.entity_id
_entity_poly.type
_entity_poly.pdbx_seq_one_letter_code
_entity_poly.pdbx_strand_id
1 'polypeptide(L)'
;LRSPPKSIFRRYKKKMAAEVHAFQTKVSKLLKLLANSLYSNKEVFLRELVSNASDAIDKLRFESISHPELLQGDPAFAVRIRADKEAGTLTISDNGIGMTLEQANQHLGTIAQSGTEDFLEHLSADQAKDAQQIGQFGVGFYSAFIVADKVTVVSRAAGAAENEAVKWESDGSGTFTSELTTRAERGTDVILHMKKDEETFLAPWTLRETITKYSDHISVPVYLFETKPAEKEGEPETTEWVQVNDAKALWTLPPKDVTDDQYKEF
;
A
#
# COMPACT_ATOMS: atom_id res chain seq x y z
N LEU A 1 6.93 -45.18 -79.35
CA LEU A 1 7.16 -45.32 -77.93
C LEU A 1 7.26 -43.89 -77.28
N ARG A 2 6.19 -43.46 -76.63
CA ARG A 2 6.09 -42.20 -75.95
C ARG A 2 6.39 -42.43 -74.49
N SER A 3 7.38 -41.70 -73.95
CA SER A 3 7.72 -41.69 -72.54
C SER A 3 6.66 -40.90 -71.70
N PRO A 4 6.33 -41.33 -70.47
CA PRO A 4 5.33 -40.62 -69.63
C PRO A 4 5.94 -39.36 -69.00
N PRO A 5 5.08 -38.37 -68.66
CA PRO A 5 5.55 -37.11 -68.08
C PRO A 5 5.97 -37.27 -66.60
N LYS A 6 7.07 -36.67 -66.23
CA LYS A 6 7.56 -36.57 -64.86
C LYS A 6 6.59 -35.71 -64.02
N SER A 7 5.86 -36.33 -63.09
CA SER A 7 5.06 -35.63 -62.09
C SER A 7 5.97 -34.88 -61.14
N ILE A 8 5.87 -33.58 -61.13
CA ILE A 8 6.56 -32.70 -60.21
C ILE A 8 5.80 -32.77 -58.87
N PHE A 9 6.29 -33.55 -57.93
CA PHE A 9 5.87 -33.52 -56.55
C PHE A 9 6.32 -32.17 -55.91
N ARG A 10 5.46 -31.16 -55.95
CA ARG A 10 5.61 -29.90 -55.21
C ARG A 10 5.29 -30.21 -53.76
N ARG A 11 6.29 -30.55 -52.91
CA ARG A 11 6.16 -30.58 -51.44
C ARG A 11 5.86 -29.20 -50.95
N TYR A 12 4.60 -28.89 -50.67
CA TYR A 12 4.20 -27.75 -49.88
C TYR A 12 4.72 -27.98 -48.44
N LYS A 13 5.82 -27.34 -48.06
CA LYS A 13 6.18 -27.17 -46.67
C LYS A 13 5.09 -26.29 -46.04
N LYS A 14 4.14 -26.90 -45.34
CA LYS A 14 3.18 -26.22 -44.49
C LYS A 14 4.02 -25.47 -43.47
N LYS A 15 4.15 -24.14 -43.61
CA LYS A 15 4.71 -23.29 -42.57
C LYS A 15 3.79 -23.48 -41.36
N MET A 16 4.24 -24.19 -40.34
CA MET A 16 3.55 -24.20 -39.05
C MET A 16 3.55 -22.79 -38.56
N ALA A 17 2.37 -22.18 -38.42
CA ALA A 17 2.24 -20.91 -37.75
C ALA A 17 2.64 -21.13 -36.29
N ALA A 18 3.39 -20.18 -35.72
CA ALA A 18 3.71 -20.20 -34.30
C ALA A 18 2.40 -20.13 -33.50
N GLU A 19 2.22 -21.06 -32.58
CA GLU A 19 1.10 -21.02 -31.64
C GLU A 19 1.43 -20.04 -30.53
N VAL A 20 0.46 -19.16 -30.22
CA VAL A 20 0.56 -18.20 -29.12
C VAL A 20 -0.08 -18.84 -27.90
N HIS A 21 0.72 -18.98 -26.83
CA HIS A 21 0.25 -19.49 -25.55
C HIS A 21 0.30 -18.39 -24.50
N ALA A 22 -0.75 -18.25 -23.69
CA ALA A 22 -0.76 -17.35 -22.54
C ALA A 22 0.00 -17.99 -21.36
N PHE A 23 0.77 -17.19 -20.62
CA PHE A 23 1.34 -17.63 -19.37
C PHE A 23 0.23 -17.90 -18.35
N GLN A 24 0.36 -19.02 -17.61
CA GLN A 24 -0.53 -19.36 -16.51
C GLN A 24 0.22 -19.20 -15.18
N THR A 25 -0.42 -18.58 -14.21
CA THR A 25 0.17 -18.32 -12.89
C THR A 25 -0.65 -18.99 -11.79
N LYS A 26 0.05 -19.65 -10.85
CA LYS A 26 -0.53 -20.05 -9.58
C LYS A 26 -0.40 -18.89 -8.59
N VAL A 27 -1.47 -18.16 -8.37
CA VAL A 27 -1.52 -16.93 -7.52
C VAL A 27 -0.87 -17.18 -6.17
N SER A 28 -1.18 -18.26 -5.47
CA SER A 28 -0.59 -18.61 -4.17
C SER A 28 0.94 -18.77 -4.21
N LYS A 29 1.52 -19.27 -5.32
CA LYS A 29 2.97 -19.36 -5.50
C LYS A 29 3.57 -18.00 -5.76
N LEU A 30 2.90 -17.17 -6.57
CA LEU A 30 3.35 -15.81 -6.85
C LEU A 30 3.38 -14.97 -5.58
N LEU A 31 2.31 -14.99 -4.79
CA LEU A 31 2.26 -14.29 -3.49
C LEU A 31 3.38 -14.74 -2.54
N LYS A 32 3.64 -16.06 -2.46
CA LYS A 32 4.77 -16.58 -1.67
C LYS A 32 6.14 -16.14 -2.19
N LEU A 33 6.31 -16.01 -3.50
CA LEU A 33 7.55 -15.51 -4.10
C LEU A 33 7.71 -14.02 -3.82
N LEU A 34 6.65 -13.22 -3.95
CA LEU A 34 6.63 -11.81 -3.61
C LEU A 34 7.00 -11.61 -2.14
N ALA A 35 6.33 -12.35 -1.24
CA ALA A 35 6.56 -12.23 0.19
C ALA A 35 7.95 -12.72 0.66
N ASN A 36 8.51 -13.78 0.05
CA ASN A 36 9.70 -14.43 0.61
C ASN A 36 10.98 -14.25 -0.23
N SER A 37 10.90 -13.80 -1.48
CA SER A 37 12.05 -13.79 -2.39
C SER A 37 12.43 -12.42 -2.93
N LEU A 38 11.49 -11.48 -3.01
CA LEU A 38 11.78 -10.11 -3.49
C LEU A 38 12.34 -9.21 -2.39
N TYR A 39 12.08 -9.54 -1.13
CA TYR A 39 12.48 -8.69 -0.02
C TYR A 39 13.41 -9.47 0.92
N SER A 40 14.70 -9.15 0.86
CA SER A 40 15.70 -9.67 1.81
C SER A 40 15.54 -9.12 3.23
N ASN A 41 14.88 -7.98 3.37
CA ASN A 41 14.57 -7.33 4.64
C ASN A 41 13.05 -7.27 4.84
N LYS A 42 12.58 -7.84 5.96
CA LYS A 42 11.15 -7.88 6.28
C LYS A 42 10.56 -6.50 6.59
N GLU A 43 11.34 -5.56 7.09
CA GLU A 43 10.91 -4.18 7.42
C GLU A 43 10.22 -3.46 6.24
N VAL A 44 10.48 -3.91 5.01
CA VAL A 44 9.89 -3.29 3.82
C VAL A 44 8.36 -3.33 3.79
N PHE A 45 7.71 -4.28 4.51
CA PHE A 45 6.26 -4.30 4.58
C PHE A 45 5.72 -2.99 5.14
N LEU A 46 6.35 -2.45 6.18
CA LEU A 46 5.89 -1.21 6.81
C LEU A 46 6.13 -0.02 5.89
N ARG A 47 7.28 0.03 5.23
CA ARG A 47 7.57 1.04 4.20
C ARG A 47 6.49 1.06 3.12
N GLU A 48 6.16 -0.09 2.54
CA GLU A 48 5.18 -0.20 1.46
C GLU A 48 3.78 0.22 1.92
N LEU A 49 3.34 -0.20 3.11
CA LEU A 49 2.02 0.17 3.63
C LEU A 49 1.92 1.65 3.99
N VAL A 50 2.97 2.24 4.56
CA VAL A 50 3.03 3.69 4.83
C VAL A 50 3.06 4.49 3.52
N SER A 51 3.79 4.03 2.50
CA SER A 51 3.79 4.64 1.18
C SER A 51 2.41 4.60 0.52
N ASN A 52 1.70 3.46 0.59
CA ASN A 52 0.34 3.35 0.06
C ASN A 52 -0.64 4.28 0.80
N ALA A 53 -0.48 4.42 2.12
CA ALA A 53 -1.26 5.36 2.92
C ALA A 53 -0.99 6.82 2.52
N SER A 54 0.27 7.18 2.29
CA SER A 54 0.66 8.51 1.78
C SER A 54 0.05 8.77 0.41
N ASP A 55 0.13 7.81 -0.52
CA ASP A 55 -0.47 7.92 -1.85
C ASP A 55 -1.99 8.13 -1.80
N ALA A 56 -2.69 7.42 -0.90
CA ALA A 56 -4.13 7.60 -0.71
C ALA A 56 -4.50 8.99 -0.18
N ILE A 57 -3.65 9.55 0.69
CA ILE A 57 -3.79 10.91 1.21
C ILE A 57 -3.52 11.94 0.11
N ASP A 58 -2.48 11.76 -0.68
CA ASP A 58 -2.14 12.69 -1.76
C ASP A 58 -3.21 12.72 -2.86
N LYS A 59 -3.84 11.57 -3.16
CA LYS A 59 -5.03 11.52 -4.04
C LYS A 59 -6.17 12.37 -3.50
N LEU A 60 -6.52 12.19 -2.21
CA LEU A 60 -7.58 13.01 -1.60
C LEU A 60 -7.20 14.49 -1.57
N ARG A 61 -5.96 14.82 -1.24
CA ARG A 61 -5.45 16.20 -1.25
C ARG A 61 -5.62 16.83 -2.63
N PHE A 62 -5.32 16.11 -3.69
CA PHE A 62 -5.46 16.56 -5.05
C PHE A 62 -6.94 16.74 -5.45
N GLU A 63 -7.78 15.72 -5.21
CA GLU A 63 -9.21 15.77 -5.54
C GLU A 63 -9.95 16.85 -4.74
N SER A 64 -9.56 17.09 -3.50
CA SER A 64 -10.18 18.11 -2.63
C SER A 64 -9.95 19.55 -3.07
N ILE A 65 -9.00 19.81 -4.00
CA ILE A 65 -8.82 21.12 -4.61
C ILE A 65 -10.09 21.51 -5.40
N SER A 66 -10.67 20.55 -6.10
CA SER A 66 -11.90 20.75 -6.89
C SER A 66 -13.18 20.37 -6.11
N HIS A 67 -13.05 19.49 -5.14
CA HIS A 67 -14.13 18.91 -4.33
C HIS A 67 -13.84 18.98 -2.83
N PRO A 68 -13.85 20.19 -2.22
CA PRO A 68 -13.54 20.38 -0.80
C PRO A 68 -14.44 19.59 0.17
N GLU A 69 -15.65 19.23 -0.27
CA GLU A 69 -16.62 18.42 0.48
C GLU A 69 -16.09 17.02 0.80
N LEU A 70 -15.14 16.49 0.01
CA LEU A 70 -14.53 15.18 0.25
C LEU A 70 -13.72 15.14 1.56
N LEU A 71 -13.27 16.29 2.05
CA LEU A 71 -12.58 16.39 3.35
C LEU A 71 -13.48 16.10 4.54
N GLN A 72 -14.80 16.20 4.37
CA GLN A 72 -15.80 15.90 5.41
C GLN A 72 -15.56 16.63 6.76
N GLY A 73 -14.98 17.84 6.70
CA GLY A 73 -14.66 18.65 7.87
C GLY A 73 -13.35 18.29 8.60
N ASP A 74 -12.62 17.28 8.13
CA ASP A 74 -11.30 16.90 8.65
C ASP A 74 -10.20 17.17 7.60
N PRO A 75 -9.55 18.35 7.63
CA PRO A 75 -8.48 18.70 6.70
C PRO A 75 -7.11 18.18 7.15
N ALA A 76 -6.98 17.60 8.35
CA ALA A 76 -5.71 17.13 8.90
C ALA A 76 -5.39 15.73 8.41
N PHE A 77 -4.44 15.62 7.50
CA PHE A 77 -3.96 14.34 6.97
C PHE A 77 -2.96 13.68 7.92
N ALA A 78 -3.10 12.38 8.11
CA ALA A 78 -2.20 11.61 8.95
C ALA A 78 -2.22 10.11 8.63
N VAL A 79 -1.06 9.47 8.79
CA VAL A 79 -0.95 8.02 8.94
C VAL A 79 -0.83 7.70 10.43
N ARG A 80 -1.59 6.72 10.91
CA ARG A 80 -1.60 6.30 12.31
C ARG A 80 -1.28 4.82 12.41
N ILE A 81 -0.35 4.45 13.26
CA ILE A 81 0.11 3.07 13.45
C ILE A 81 -0.12 2.66 14.90
N ARG A 82 -0.81 1.54 15.09
CA ARG A 82 -1.12 0.99 16.40
C ARG A 82 -0.82 -0.50 16.44
N ALA A 83 0.03 -0.89 17.39
CA ALA A 83 0.27 -2.28 17.74
C ALA A 83 -0.63 -2.69 18.91
N ASP A 84 -1.27 -3.85 18.80
CA ASP A 84 -1.99 -4.51 19.88
C ASP A 84 -1.33 -5.88 20.13
N LYS A 85 -0.55 -5.95 21.21
CA LYS A 85 0.19 -7.16 21.57
C LYS A 85 -0.71 -8.30 22.04
N GLU A 86 -1.84 -7.97 22.69
CA GLU A 86 -2.77 -8.99 23.19
C GLU A 86 -3.54 -9.62 22.03
N ALA A 87 -3.97 -8.82 21.09
CA ALA A 87 -4.63 -9.30 19.88
C ALA A 87 -3.65 -9.84 18.82
N GLY A 88 -2.33 -9.60 18.97
CA GLY A 88 -1.33 -9.96 17.98
C GLY A 88 -1.51 -9.20 16.65
N THR A 89 -1.95 -7.94 16.68
CA THR A 89 -2.27 -7.17 15.48
C THR A 89 -1.47 -5.88 15.39
N LEU A 90 -1.12 -5.52 14.15
CA LEU A 90 -0.58 -4.21 13.78
C LEU A 90 -1.54 -3.54 12.80
N THR A 91 -2.02 -2.36 13.15
CA THR A 91 -2.94 -1.57 12.32
C THR A 91 -2.22 -0.35 11.77
N ILE A 92 -2.28 -0.17 10.45
CA ILE A 92 -1.84 1.03 9.74
C ILE A 92 -3.09 1.69 9.19
N SER A 93 -3.38 2.92 9.64
CA SER A 93 -4.57 3.70 9.28
C SER A 93 -4.19 4.97 8.54
N ASP A 94 -4.91 5.29 7.48
CA ASP A 94 -4.89 6.59 6.83
C ASP A 94 -6.29 7.22 6.81
N ASN A 95 -6.35 8.53 6.65
CA ASN A 95 -7.58 9.29 6.40
C ASN A 95 -7.60 9.87 4.98
N GLY A 96 -7.04 9.13 4.03
CA GLY A 96 -7.00 9.46 2.61
C GLY A 96 -8.31 9.23 1.86
N ILE A 97 -8.21 9.01 0.56
CA ILE A 97 -9.36 8.86 -0.35
C ILE A 97 -10.23 7.64 -0.04
N GLY A 98 -9.67 6.59 0.57
CA GLY A 98 -10.34 5.32 0.80
C GLY A 98 -10.72 4.58 -0.48
N MET A 99 -11.56 3.53 -0.32
CA MET A 99 -11.98 2.67 -1.43
C MET A 99 -13.46 2.30 -1.30
N THR A 100 -14.14 2.20 -2.44
CA THR A 100 -15.44 1.52 -2.56
C THR A 100 -15.24 -0.01 -2.59
N LEU A 101 -16.33 -0.78 -2.47
CA LEU A 101 -16.27 -2.25 -2.59
C LEU A 101 -15.69 -2.71 -3.93
N GLU A 102 -16.05 -2.05 -5.01
CA GLU A 102 -15.55 -2.36 -6.36
C GLU A 102 -14.05 -2.07 -6.45
N GLN A 103 -13.61 -0.90 -5.99
CA GLN A 103 -12.20 -0.51 -5.97
C GLN A 103 -11.37 -1.44 -5.09
N ALA A 104 -11.86 -1.83 -3.90
CA ALA A 104 -11.15 -2.77 -3.04
C ALA A 104 -10.99 -4.14 -3.70
N ASN A 105 -12.03 -4.66 -4.38
CA ASN A 105 -11.95 -5.90 -5.12
C ASN A 105 -10.96 -5.82 -6.29
N GLN A 106 -10.90 -4.69 -6.98
CA GLN A 106 -10.00 -4.47 -8.10
C GLN A 106 -8.54 -4.30 -7.64
N HIS A 107 -8.28 -3.34 -6.73
CA HIS A 107 -6.90 -2.97 -6.34
C HIS A 107 -6.25 -3.97 -5.38
N LEU A 108 -7.02 -4.60 -4.48
CA LEU A 108 -6.50 -5.59 -3.53
C LEU A 108 -6.66 -7.03 -4.03
N GLY A 109 -7.52 -7.26 -5.02
CA GLY A 109 -7.80 -8.59 -5.59
C GLY A 109 -6.99 -8.91 -6.84
N THR A 110 -6.38 -7.92 -7.49
CA THR A 110 -5.58 -8.11 -8.71
C THR A 110 -4.12 -7.77 -8.45
N ILE A 111 -3.24 -8.78 -8.57
CA ILE A 111 -1.80 -8.59 -8.37
C ILE A 111 -1.23 -7.76 -9.52
N ALA A 112 -0.37 -6.80 -9.19
CA ALA A 112 0.24 -5.86 -10.13
C ALA A 112 -0.77 -4.93 -10.82
N GLN A 113 -1.88 -4.61 -10.15
CA GLN A 113 -2.74 -3.49 -10.51
C GLN A 113 -2.58 -2.38 -9.46
N SER A 114 -2.26 -1.18 -9.91
CA SER A 114 -2.02 -0.03 -9.04
C SER A 114 -3.12 1.01 -9.24
N GLY A 115 -3.88 1.31 -8.18
CA GLY A 115 -4.79 2.47 -8.20
C GLY A 115 -4.05 3.81 -8.34
N THR A 116 -2.73 3.81 -8.16
CA THR A 116 -1.84 4.94 -8.41
C THR A 116 -1.59 5.11 -9.92
N GLU A 117 -1.39 4.00 -10.66
CA GLU A 117 -1.25 4.01 -12.11
C GLU A 117 -2.54 4.54 -12.77
N ASP A 118 -3.69 3.99 -12.38
CA ASP A 118 -5.01 4.44 -12.85
C ASP A 118 -5.22 5.95 -12.58
N PHE A 119 -4.76 6.46 -11.43
CA PHE A 119 -4.86 7.88 -11.09
C PHE A 119 -3.94 8.74 -11.96
N LEU A 120 -2.68 8.34 -12.16
CA LEU A 120 -1.72 9.08 -12.97
C LEU A 120 -2.13 9.18 -14.45
N GLU A 121 -2.76 8.15 -14.99
CA GLU A 121 -3.27 8.15 -16.36
C GLU A 121 -4.38 9.19 -16.60
N HIS A 122 -5.13 9.57 -15.55
CA HIS A 122 -6.20 10.55 -15.63
C HIS A 122 -5.72 12.00 -15.41
N LEU A 123 -4.46 12.20 -15.02
CA LEU A 123 -3.87 13.51 -14.82
C LEU A 123 -3.33 14.11 -16.13
N SER A 124 -3.36 15.44 -16.27
CA SER A 124 -2.60 16.11 -17.30
C SER A 124 -1.09 15.98 -17.07
N ALA A 125 -0.27 16.13 -18.13
CA ALA A 125 1.18 15.99 -18.04
C ALA A 125 1.84 16.92 -16.99
N ASP A 126 1.27 18.09 -16.74
CA ASP A 126 1.77 19.03 -15.73
C ASP A 126 1.32 18.61 -14.31
N GLN A 127 0.09 18.15 -14.16
CA GLN A 127 -0.43 17.63 -12.88
C GLN A 127 0.27 16.34 -12.44
N ALA A 128 0.62 15.46 -13.38
CA ALA A 128 1.35 14.23 -13.10
C ALA A 128 2.78 14.48 -12.56
N LYS A 129 3.40 15.62 -12.90
CA LYS A 129 4.70 16.04 -12.35
C LYS A 129 4.62 16.50 -10.89
N ASP A 130 3.49 17.07 -10.51
CA ASP A 130 3.25 17.57 -9.15
C ASP A 130 2.73 16.46 -8.22
N ALA A 131 2.22 15.35 -8.77
CA ALA A 131 1.75 14.20 -8.01
C ALA A 131 2.93 13.34 -7.53
N GLN A 132 3.26 13.42 -6.24
CA GLN A 132 4.37 12.68 -5.61
C GLN A 132 3.95 11.25 -5.22
N GLN A 133 3.47 10.47 -6.19
CA GLN A 133 3.01 9.10 -5.95
C GLN A 133 4.18 8.11 -5.90
N ILE A 134 4.22 7.25 -4.88
CA ILE A 134 5.32 6.33 -4.59
C ILE A 134 5.03 4.92 -5.12
N GLY A 135 3.82 4.41 -4.92
CA GLY A 135 3.44 3.02 -5.22
C GLY A 135 2.95 2.78 -6.64
N GLN A 136 3.85 2.62 -7.62
CA GLN A 136 3.49 2.48 -9.03
C GLN A 136 3.19 1.04 -9.48
N PHE A 137 3.73 0.01 -8.80
CA PHE A 137 3.74 -1.36 -9.32
C PHE A 137 2.60 -2.27 -8.83
N GLY A 138 1.75 -1.82 -7.91
CA GLY A 138 0.63 -2.60 -7.37
C GLY A 138 1.00 -3.92 -6.69
N VAL A 139 2.25 -4.05 -6.20
CA VAL A 139 2.74 -5.26 -5.52
C VAL A 139 3.11 -5.01 -4.05
N GLY A 140 3.29 -3.76 -3.66
CA GLY A 140 3.73 -3.37 -2.31
C GLY A 140 2.80 -3.85 -1.19
N PHE A 141 1.48 -3.80 -1.40
CA PHE A 141 0.48 -4.27 -0.45
C PHE A 141 0.70 -5.73 -0.02
N TYR A 142 1.10 -6.60 -0.95
CA TYR A 142 1.28 -8.02 -0.65
C TYR A 142 2.51 -8.31 0.21
N SER A 143 3.40 -7.34 0.42
CA SER A 143 4.49 -7.45 1.40
C SER A 143 3.99 -7.66 2.83
N ALA A 144 2.74 -7.28 3.12
CA ALA A 144 2.06 -7.55 4.39
C ALA A 144 2.09 -9.05 4.76
N PHE A 145 2.00 -9.95 3.78
CA PHE A 145 2.05 -11.40 4.02
C PHE A 145 3.45 -11.95 4.37
N ILE A 146 4.48 -11.10 4.34
CA ILE A 146 5.80 -11.46 4.89
C ILE A 146 5.67 -11.69 6.40
N VAL A 147 4.94 -10.81 7.08
CA VAL A 147 4.85 -10.73 8.55
C VAL A 147 3.48 -11.13 9.11
N ALA A 148 2.44 -11.23 8.28
CA ALA A 148 1.08 -11.54 8.70
C ALA A 148 0.58 -12.87 8.13
N ASP A 149 -0.18 -13.62 8.94
CA ASP A 149 -0.92 -14.81 8.50
C ASP A 149 -2.26 -14.47 7.85
N LYS A 150 -2.80 -13.30 8.21
CA LYS A 150 -4.04 -12.75 7.67
C LYS A 150 -3.95 -11.23 7.61
N VAL A 151 -4.53 -10.65 6.56
CA VAL A 151 -4.68 -9.20 6.40
C VAL A 151 -6.16 -8.89 6.28
N THR A 152 -6.63 -7.94 7.11
CA THR A 152 -7.96 -7.36 7.04
C THR A 152 -7.83 -5.90 6.63
N VAL A 153 -8.57 -5.46 5.62
CA VAL A 153 -8.65 -4.06 5.21
C VAL A 153 -10.05 -3.56 5.44
N VAL A 154 -10.20 -2.45 6.16
CA VAL A 154 -11.47 -1.75 6.33
C VAL A 154 -11.33 -0.37 5.72
N SER A 155 -12.13 -0.07 4.72
CA SER A 155 -12.00 1.18 3.97
C SER A 155 -13.35 1.83 3.71
N ARG A 156 -13.40 3.16 3.77
CA ARG A 156 -14.55 3.96 3.34
C ARG A 156 -14.07 5.06 2.39
N ALA A 157 -14.62 5.06 1.19
CA ALA A 157 -14.31 6.09 0.20
C ALA A 157 -14.76 7.48 0.69
N ALA A 158 -13.97 8.51 0.39
CA ALA A 158 -14.36 9.89 0.64
C ALA A 158 -15.67 10.21 -0.08
N GLY A 159 -16.61 10.84 0.63
CA GLY A 159 -17.95 11.14 0.13
C GLY A 159 -18.97 10.00 0.27
N ALA A 160 -18.53 8.75 0.55
CA ALA A 160 -19.46 7.64 0.79
C ALA A 160 -20.09 7.69 2.18
N ALA A 161 -21.27 7.08 2.32
CA ALA A 161 -21.95 6.94 3.60
C ALA A 161 -21.20 5.95 4.54
N GLU A 162 -21.44 6.04 5.84
CA GLU A 162 -20.76 5.20 6.84
C GLU A 162 -20.99 3.70 6.61
N ASN A 163 -22.18 3.31 6.18
CA ASN A 163 -22.57 1.93 5.91
C ASN A 163 -22.19 1.43 4.51
N GLU A 164 -21.51 2.23 3.73
CA GLU A 164 -20.91 1.86 2.42
C GLU A 164 -19.41 1.54 2.53
N ALA A 165 -18.89 1.47 3.74
CA ALA A 165 -17.52 0.98 3.96
C ALA A 165 -17.39 -0.48 3.53
N VAL A 166 -16.19 -0.87 3.13
CA VAL A 166 -15.83 -2.24 2.74
C VAL A 166 -14.93 -2.87 3.79
N LYS A 167 -15.16 -4.15 4.06
CA LYS A 167 -14.23 -5.04 4.74
C LYS A 167 -13.75 -6.09 3.74
N TRP A 168 -12.43 -6.15 3.55
CA TRP A 168 -11.75 -7.12 2.70
C TRP A 168 -10.80 -7.96 3.56
N GLU A 169 -10.74 -9.28 3.35
CA GLU A 169 -9.85 -10.17 4.11
C GLU A 169 -9.21 -11.24 3.21
N SER A 170 -7.94 -11.53 3.47
CA SER A 170 -7.21 -12.64 2.85
C SER A 170 -6.14 -13.21 3.78
N ASP A 171 -5.85 -14.49 3.63
CA ASP A 171 -4.73 -15.20 4.25
C ASP A 171 -3.53 -15.39 3.30
N GLY A 172 -3.57 -14.75 2.12
CA GLY A 172 -2.52 -14.89 1.11
C GLY A 172 -2.49 -16.26 0.40
N SER A 173 -3.50 -17.11 0.59
CA SER A 173 -3.59 -18.41 -0.08
C SER A 173 -3.98 -18.31 -1.56
N GLY A 174 -4.41 -17.13 -2.00
CA GLY A 174 -4.84 -16.84 -3.38
C GLY A 174 -6.34 -16.60 -3.52
N THR A 175 -7.03 -16.49 -2.39
CA THR A 175 -8.43 -16.09 -2.29
C THR A 175 -8.62 -14.96 -1.29
N PHE A 176 -9.70 -14.22 -1.43
CA PHE A 176 -10.12 -13.19 -0.49
C PHE A 176 -11.63 -13.16 -0.33
N THR A 177 -12.10 -12.51 0.70
CA THR A 177 -13.51 -12.18 0.91
C THR A 177 -13.68 -10.68 0.99
N SER A 178 -14.82 -10.17 0.54
CA SER A 178 -15.17 -8.76 0.67
C SER A 178 -16.66 -8.62 0.98
N GLU A 179 -16.99 -7.68 1.87
CA GLU A 179 -18.35 -7.40 2.29
C GLU A 179 -18.50 -5.91 2.64
N LEU A 180 -19.74 -5.41 2.61
CA LEU A 180 -20.03 -4.09 3.13
C LEU A 180 -20.00 -4.12 4.66
N THR A 181 -19.52 -3.03 5.24
CA THR A 181 -19.43 -2.83 6.68
C THR A 181 -19.70 -1.36 7.03
N THR A 182 -19.52 -0.99 8.28
CA THR A 182 -19.67 0.39 8.74
C THR A 182 -18.34 0.94 9.23
N ARG A 183 -17.99 2.16 8.80
CA ARG A 183 -16.83 2.92 9.29
C ARG A 183 -17.19 4.41 9.34
N ALA A 184 -16.99 5.03 10.49
CA ALA A 184 -17.36 6.44 10.71
C ALA A 184 -16.50 7.43 9.93
N GLU A 185 -15.21 7.16 9.82
CA GLU A 185 -14.25 8.05 9.15
C GLU A 185 -13.94 7.57 7.72
N ARG A 186 -13.60 8.48 6.80
CA ARG A 186 -13.03 8.14 5.49
C ARG A 186 -11.63 7.56 5.64
N GLY A 187 -11.10 6.94 4.59
CA GLY A 187 -9.74 6.39 4.54
C GLY A 187 -9.71 4.89 4.75
N THR A 188 -8.55 4.35 5.11
CA THR A 188 -8.31 2.91 5.15
C THR A 188 -7.57 2.48 6.40
N ASP A 189 -8.00 1.36 7.00
CA ASP A 189 -7.27 0.63 8.02
C ASP A 189 -6.76 -0.68 7.41
N VAL A 190 -5.46 -0.90 7.44
CA VAL A 190 -4.82 -2.17 7.11
C VAL A 190 -4.43 -2.86 8.40
N ILE A 191 -5.09 -3.95 8.74
CA ILE A 191 -4.92 -4.69 9.99
C ILE A 191 -4.16 -5.98 9.67
N LEU A 192 -2.94 -6.10 10.18
CA LEU A 192 -2.08 -7.26 10.05
C LEU A 192 -2.26 -8.17 11.25
N HIS A 193 -2.71 -9.40 11.03
CA HIS A 193 -2.69 -10.45 12.07
C HIS A 193 -1.29 -11.09 12.03
N MET A 194 -0.45 -10.72 12.98
CA MET A 194 0.98 -11.00 12.95
C MET A 194 1.27 -12.49 13.12
N LYS A 195 2.26 -12.98 12.38
CA LYS A 195 2.83 -14.32 12.63
C LYS A 195 3.53 -14.35 13.98
N LYS A 196 3.52 -15.49 14.64
CA LYS A 196 4.15 -15.64 15.98
C LYS A 196 5.65 -15.36 15.99
N ASP A 197 6.34 -15.67 14.90
CA ASP A 197 7.77 -15.40 14.74
C ASP A 197 8.08 -13.96 14.28
N GLU A 198 7.05 -13.13 14.06
CA GLU A 198 7.17 -11.74 13.64
C GLU A 198 6.64 -10.73 14.68
N GLU A 199 6.34 -11.17 15.90
CA GLU A 199 5.84 -10.32 16.99
C GLU A 199 6.81 -9.19 17.40
N THR A 200 8.07 -9.25 16.98
CA THR A 200 9.05 -8.17 17.16
C THR A 200 8.58 -6.85 16.55
N PHE A 201 7.78 -6.90 15.47
CA PHE A 201 7.17 -5.73 14.83
C PHE A 201 5.97 -5.16 15.62
N LEU A 202 5.58 -5.77 16.75
CA LEU A 202 4.62 -5.16 17.69
C LEU A 202 5.31 -4.32 18.76
N ALA A 203 6.64 -4.25 18.78
CA ALA A 203 7.39 -3.43 19.72
C ALA A 203 7.46 -1.98 19.19
N PRO A 204 7.07 -0.97 20.00
CA PRO A 204 7.09 0.43 19.59
C PRO A 204 8.46 0.91 19.08
N TRP A 205 9.54 0.43 19.71
CA TRP A 205 10.90 0.79 19.31
C TRP A 205 11.24 0.31 17.89
N THR A 206 10.91 -0.95 17.57
CA THR A 206 11.14 -1.52 16.23
C THR A 206 10.34 -0.77 15.16
N LEU A 207 9.09 -0.40 15.46
CA LEU A 207 8.25 0.37 14.56
C LEU A 207 8.82 1.77 14.32
N ARG A 208 9.23 2.46 15.39
CA ARG A 208 9.84 3.80 15.31
C ARG A 208 11.10 3.77 14.46
N GLU A 209 12.03 2.85 14.73
CA GLU A 209 13.27 2.71 13.96
C GLU A 209 12.98 2.45 12.48
N THR A 210 12.04 1.55 12.18
CA THR A 210 11.65 1.23 10.80
C THR A 210 11.04 2.44 10.08
N ILE A 211 10.16 3.19 10.75
CA ILE A 211 9.51 4.38 10.16
C ILE A 211 10.56 5.46 9.90
N THR A 212 11.40 5.77 10.87
CA THR A 212 12.48 6.77 10.71
C THR A 212 13.42 6.39 9.57
N LYS A 213 13.78 5.12 9.47
CA LYS A 213 14.71 4.64 8.43
C LYS A 213 14.15 4.74 7.00
N TYR A 214 12.85 4.49 6.80
CA TYR A 214 12.28 4.33 5.46
C TYR A 214 11.22 5.37 5.08
N SER A 215 10.66 6.08 6.03
CA SER A 215 9.49 6.94 5.83
C SER A 215 9.61 8.31 6.48
N ASP A 216 10.83 8.71 6.87
CA ASP A 216 11.07 9.98 7.55
C ASP A 216 10.69 11.19 6.68
N HIS A 217 10.96 11.08 5.39
CA HIS A 217 10.81 12.17 4.43
C HIS A 217 9.47 12.18 3.66
N ILE A 218 8.53 11.31 3.98
CA ILE A 218 7.20 11.40 3.35
C ILE A 218 6.49 12.69 3.81
N SER A 219 5.69 13.27 2.91
CA SER A 219 5.04 14.58 3.14
C SER A 219 3.87 14.54 4.14
N VAL A 220 3.60 13.39 4.74
CA VAL A 220 2.48 13.15 5.64
C VAL A 220 3.00 12.78 7.03
N PRO A 221 2.48 13.38 8.12
CA PRO A 221 2.86 12.99 9.47
C PRO A 221 2.43 11.55 9.77
N VAL A 222 3.36 10.77 10.32
CA VAL A 222 3.14 9.40 10.79
C VAL A 222 3.15 9.39 12.31
N TYR A 223 2.05 8.94 12.91
CA TYR A 223 1.89 8.83 14.35
C TYR A 223 1.92 7.37 14.78
N LEU A 224 2.66 7.09 15.84
CA LEU A 224 2.69 5.81 16.52
C LEU A 224 1.93 5.91 17.85
N PHE A 225 1.04 4.96 18.13
CA PHE A 225 0.36 4.87 19.41
C PHE A 225 1.28 4.20 20.42
N GLU A 226 1.75 4.96 21.40
CA GLU A 226 2.73 4.50 22.39
C GLU A 226 2.22 4.69 23.81
N THR A 227 2.67 3.78 24.70
CA THR A 227 2.50 3.92 26.14
C THR A 227 3.73 4.64 26.70
N LYS A 228 3.51 5.77 27.34
CA LYS A 228 4.53 6.47 28.11
C LYS A 228 4.59 5.89 29.53
N PRO A 229 5.77 5.58 30.03
CA PRO A 229 5.92 5.23 31.45
C PRO A 229 5.45 6.37 32.34
N ALA A 230 4.91 6.03 33.49
CA ALA A 230 4.54 7.02 34.51
C ALA A 230 5.74 7.91 34.88
N GLU A 231 5.53 9.24 34.94
CA GLU A 231 6.58 10.20 35.32
C GLU A 231 6.99 10.05 36.78
N LYS A 232 6.08 9.52 37.62
CA LYS A 232 6.30 9.30 39.06
C LYS A 232 5.80 7.92 39.48
N GLU A 233 6.45 7.36 40.46
CA GLU A 233 6.06 6.09 41.09
C GLU A 233 4.62 6.20 41.66
N GLY A 234 3.71 5.36 41.13
CA GLY A 234 2.29 5.33 41.51
C GLY A 234 1.34 6.10 40.58
N GLU A 235 1.82 6.80 39.56
CA GLU A 235 0.96 7.35 38.52
C GLU A 235 0.65 6.28 37.44
N PRO A 236 -0.53 6.33 36.80
CA PRO A 236 -0.85 5.40 35.72
C PRO A 236 0.00 5.72 34.47
N GLU A 237 0.34 4.68 33.74
CA GLU A 237 0.89 4.83 32.39
C GLU A 237 -0.13 5.55 31.49
N THR A 238 0.34 6.42 30.63
CA THR A 238 -0.50 7.15 29.67
C THR A 238 -0.20 6.70 28.26
N THR A 239 -1.25 6.62 27.43
CA THR A 239 -1.12 6.30 26.01
C THR A 239 -1.39 7.54 25.17
N GLU A 240 -0.57 7.78 24.17
CA GLU A 240 -0.74 8.90 23.27
C GLU A 240 -0.25 8.59 21.85
N TRP A 241 -0.68 9.43 20.90
CA TRP A 241 -0.17 9.45 19.54
C TRP A 241 1.08 10.32 19.47
N VAL A 242 2.22 9.74 19.10
CA VAL A 242 3.51 10.44 18.97
C VAL A 242 3.90 10.47 17.50
N GLN A 243 4.16 11.66 16.96
CA GLN A 243 4.72 11.79 15.62
C GLN A 243 6.15 11.21 15.60
N VAL A 244 6.45 10.37 14.62
CA VAL A 244 7.70 9.59 14.54
C VAL A 244 8.50 9.84 13.28
N ASN A 245 8.04 10.70 12.38
CA ASN A 245 8.76 11.13 11.20
C ASN A 245 8.81 12.67 11.13
N ASP A 246 9.75 13.20 10.35
CA ASP A 246 9.90 14.65 10.14
C ASP A 246 8.80 15.23 9.24
N ALA A 247 8.18 14.42 8.41
CA ALA A 247 7.15 14.79 7.44
C ALA A 247 7.56 15.98 6.54
N LYS A 248 8.86 16.13 6.28
CA LYS A 248 9.46 17.16 5.44
C LYS A 248 10.28 16.53 4.34
N ALA A 249 9.74 16.51 3.14
CA ALA A 249 10.49 16.13 1.96
C ALA A 249 11.46 17.26 1.60
N LEU A 250 12.76 17.11 1.90
CA LEU A 250 13.78 18.16 1.66
C LEU A 250 13.79 18.66 0.21
N TRP A 251 13.51 17.76 -0.75
CA TRP A 251 13.47 18.11 -2.18
C TRP A 251 12.25 18.94 -2.60
N THR A 252 11.25 19.08 -1.72
CA THR A 252 10.09 19.96 -1.96
C THR A 252 10.32 21.37 -1.46
N LEU A 253 11.36 21.57 -0.65
CA LEU A 253 11.71 22.89 -0.12
C LEU A 253 12.51 23.69 -1.16
N PRO A 254 12.31 25.02 -1.24
CA PRO A 254 13.21 25.87 -2.02
C PRO A 254 14.66 25.68 -1.57
N PRO A 255 15.65 25.58 -2.47
CA PRO A 255 17.05 25.34 -2.09
C PRO A 255 17.62 26.31 -1.05
N LYS A 256 17.10 27.52 -0.97
CA LYS A 256 17.47 28.55 0.01
C LYS A 256 16.99 28.22 1.45
N ASP A 257 16.00 27.36 1.58
CA ASP A 257 15.37 27.00 2.86
C ASP A 257 15.91 25.67 3.41
N VAL A 258 16.80 25.00 2.65
CA VAL A 258 17.49 23.77 3.05
C VAL A 258 18.88 24.11 3.56
N THR A 259 19.21 23.70 4.78
CA THR A 259 20.51 23.94 5.39
C THR A 259 21.55 22.91 4.96
N ASP A 260 22.84 23.27 5.02
CA ASP A 260 23.96 22.36 4.74
C ASP A 260 23.94 21.11 5.66
N ASP A 261 23.44 21.25 6.88
CA ASP A 261 23.36 20.12 7.82
C ASP A 261 22.25 19.16 7.42
N GLN A 262 21.10 19.65 6.95
CA GLN A 262 20.03 18.82 6.39
C GLN A 262 20.46 18.06 5.13
N TYR A 263 21.34 18.67 4.29
CA TYR A 263 21.93 17.95 3.14
C TYR A 263 22.93 16.87 3.55
N LYS A 264 23.57 16.97 4.70
CA LYS A 264 24.52 15.96 5.19
C LYS A 264 23.83 14.80 5.92
N GLU A 265 22.69 15.05 6.54
CA GLU A 265 21.88 14.05 7.22
C GLU A 265 21.08 13.19 6.22
N PHE A 266 20.75 13.73 5.03
CA PHE A 266 20.09 13.03 3.93
C PHE A 266 21.06 12.12 3.19
#